data_31ae96cafb94bd90214e09ba152a52d0
#
_entry.id   31ae96cafb94bd90214e09ba152a52d0
#
_cell.length_a   1.000
_cell.length_b   1.000
_cell.length_c   1.000
_cell.angle_alpha   90.00
_cell.angle_beta   90.00
_cell.angle_gamma   90.00
#
_symmetry.space_group_name_H-M   'P 1'
#
loop_
_entity.id
_entity.type
_entity.pdbx_description
1 polymer ?
#
loop_
_entity_poly.entity_id
_entity_poly.type
_entity_poly.pdbx_seq_one_letter_code
_entity_poly.pdbx_strand_id
1 'polypeptide(L)'
;MHSEVEYIVAHGIASRVSGERVVIGSHHFVFEDEHCTIPEDEREKFDDLEPEYSHLYLAASGHLAGVICIADPLRPEASRVLRALRGLGITNTVMMTGDSERTAAAIAKQVGVDQFFAEVLPEDKAAFVQKAKSEGHTVVMIGDGINDSPALSAADVGIAINSGAAIAREIADVTIKADSLEELVVLKTIANSLQRRVSANYRFVLTFNSALIALGAMGILQPASSAMLHNLSTIGISLKSMTNLIPEEKAQKALAEKN
;
A
#
# COMPACT_ATOMS: atom_id res chain seq x y z
N MET A 1 -38.28 -10.46 19.55
CA MET A 1 -37.63 -11.76 19.47
C MET A 1 -36.77 -11.74 18.22
N HIS A 2 -35.48 -11.91 18.34
CA HIS A 2 -34.57 -11.99 17.19
C HIS A 2 -34.74 -13.35 16.55
N SER A 3 -34.93 -13.41 15.26
CA SER A 3 -34.71 -14.61 14.47
C SER A 3 -33.24 -14.58 13.97
N GLU A 4 -32.82 -15.66 13.43
CA GLU A 4 -31.47 -15.94 12.95
C GLU A 4 -30.85 -14.75 12.19
N VAL A 5 -29.60 -14.40 12.54
CA VAL A 5 -28.83 -13.34 11.89
C VAL A 5 -28.02 -13.98 10.77
N GLU A 6 -28.24 -13.56 9.56
CA GLU A 6 -27.53 -13.99 8.38
C GLU A 6 -26.37 -13.02 8.11
N TYR A 7 -25.13 -13.51 8.15
CA TYR A 7 -23.95 -12.73 7.82
C TYR A 7 -23.59 -12.95 6.36
N ILE A 8 -23.56 -11.87 5.60
CA ILE A 8 -23.15 -11.88 4.19
C ILE A 8 -21.76 -11.26 4.14
N VAL A 9 -20.77 -12.13 3.93
CA VAL A 9 -19.34 -11.76 4.01
C VAL A 9 -19.05 -10.57 3.10
N ALA A 10 -18.37 -9.55 3.63
CA ALA A 10 -17.99 -8.31 2.99
C ALA A 10 -19.13 -7.37 2.56
N HIS A 11 -20.41 -7.78 2.69
CA HIS A 11 -21.56 -7.01 2.22
C HIS A 11 -22.41 -6.43 3.36
N GLY A 12 -22.78 -7.25 4.35
CA GLY A 12 -23.63 -6.78 5.42
C GLY A 12 -24.26 -7.89 6.26
N ILE A 13 -25.33 -7.53 6.94
CA ILE A 13 -26.07 -8.40 7.84
C ILE A 13 -27.55 -8.29 7.49
N ALA A 14 -28.22 -9.44 7.40
CA ALA A 14 -29.68 -9.51 7.29
C ALA A 14 -30.27 -10.24 8.49
N SER A 15 -31.43 -9.82 8.96
CA SER A 15 -32.18 -10.46 10.04
C SER A 15 -33.67 -10.18 9.91
N ARG A 16 -34.46 -10.87 10.76
CA ARG A 16 -35.87 -10.52 10.92
C ARG A 16 -36.13 -10.00 12.32
N VAL A 17 -36.66 -8.80 12.42
CA VAL A 17 -37.03 -8.15 13.67
C VAL A 17 -38.53 -7.99 13.69
N SER A 18 -39.22 -8.61 14.65
CA SER A 18 -40.70 -8.60 14.75
C SER A 18 -41.41 -9.08 13.48
N GLY A 19 -40.76 -9.95 12.71
CA GLY A 19 -41.32 -10.50 11.44
C GLY A 19 -40.91 -9.74 10.18
N GLU A 20 -40.41 -8.52 10.30
CA GLU A 20 -39.94 -7.69 9.20
C GLU A 20 -38.48 -8.00 8.85
N ARG A 21 -38.15 -8.05 7.55
CA ARG A 21 -36.76 -8.17 7.08
C ARG A 21 -36.04 -6.87 7.32
N VAL A 22 -34.94 -6.91 8.04
CA VAL A 22 -34.06 -5.78 8.30
C VAL A 22 -32.67 -6.14 7.79
N VAL A 23 -32.08 -5.23 7.02
CA VAL A 23 -30.74 -5.37 6.46
C VAL A 23 -29.90 -4.16 6.81
N ILE A 24 -28.61 -4.40 7.06
CA ILE A 24 -27.62 -3.35 7.31
C ILE A 24 -26.33 -3.69 6.58
N GLY A 25 -25.81 -2.79 5.78
CA GLY A 25 -24.61 -3.07 5.00
C GLY A 25 -24.18 -1.95 4.06
N SER A 26 -23.35 -2.33 3.08
CA SER A 26 -22.84 -1.43 2.05
C SER A 26 -23.96 -0.94 1.12
N HIS A 27 -23.65 0.09 0.30
CA HIS A 27 -24.56 0.59 -0.75
C HIS A 27 -24.96 -0.56 -1.69
N HIS A 28 -23.99 -1.30 -2.20
CA HIS A 28 -24.23 -2.43 -3.10
C HIS A 28 -25.19 -3.44 -2.49
N PHE A 29 -24.92 -3.86 -1.25
CA PHE A 29 -25.76 -4.85 -0.57
C PHE A 29 -27.22 -4.39 -0.39
N VAL A 30 -27.42 -3.16 0.09
CA VAL A 30 -28.79 -2.69 0.41
C VAL A 30 -29.59 -2.35 -0.84
N PHE A 31 -28.96 -1.72 -1.86
CA PHE A 31 -29.68 -1.21 -3.01
C PHE A 31 -29.63 -2.12 -4.25
N GLU A 32 -28.54 -2.89 -4.42
CA GLU A 32 -28.38 -3.74 -5.58
C GLU A 32 -28.75 -5.20 -5.28
N ASP A 33 -28.27 -5.79 -4.19
CA ASP A 33 -28.59 -7.17 -3.83
C ASP A 33 -29.98 -7.30 -3.21
N GLU A 34 -30.32 -6.46 -2.23
CA GLU A 34 -31.58 -6.52 -1.49
C GLU A 34 -32.68 -5.65 -2.14
N HIS A 35 -32.37 -4.88 -3.19
CA HIS A 35 -33.30 -4.05 -3.96
C HIS A 35 -34.13 -3.08 -3.12
N CYS A 36 -33.56 -2.59 -2.01
CA CYS A 36 -34.25 -1.60 -1.16
C CYS A 36 -34.38 -0.26 -1.87
N THR A 37 -35.41 0.48 -1.54
CA THR A 37 -35.74 1.78 -2.15
C THR A 37 -35.54 2.91 -1.13
N ILE A 38 -35.19 4.09 -1.62
CA ILE A 38 -35.14 5.32 -0.82
C ILE A 38 -36.53 5.96 -0.86
N PRO A 39 -37.17 6.27 0.30
CA PRO A 39 -38.43 7.01 0.33
C PRO A 39 -38.26 8.37 -0.35
N GLU A 40 -39.27 8.79 -1.12
CA GLU A 40 -39.21 10.03 -1.92
C GLU A 40 -39.01 11.29 -1.04
N ASP A 41 -39.61 11.31 0.14
CA ASP A 41 -39.50 12.39 1.12
C ASP A 41 -38.15 12.48 1.80
N GLU A 42 -37.33 11.41 1.76
CA GLU A 42 -35.97 11.36 2.36
C GLU A 42 -34.89 11.50 1.27
N ARG A 43 -35.23 11.58 0.01
CA ARG A 43 -34.25 11.57 -1.10
C ARG A 43 -33.29 12.75 -1.07
N GLU A 44 -33.82 13.95 -0.75
CA GLU A 44 -32.97 15.15 -0.62
C GLU A 44 -31.90 15.00 0.48
N LYS A 45 -32.27 14.44 1.64
CA LYS A 45 -31.34 14.16 2.73
C LYS A 45 -30.30 13.09 2.35
N PHE A 46 -30.72 12.11 1.56
CA PHE A 46 -29.81 11.06 1.08
C PHE A 46 -28.77 11.64 0.10
N ASP A 47 -29.20 12.51 -0.80
CA ASP A 47 -28.31 13.15 -1.77
C ASP A 47 -27.35 14.15 -1.12
N ASP A 48 -27.75 14.75 0.02
CA ASP A 48 -26.95 15.68 0.84
C ASP A 48 -25.98 14.98 1.79
N LEU A 49 -25.94 13.64 1.83
CA LEU A 49 -24.96 12.92 2.66
C LEU A 49 -23.53 13.35 2.29
N GLU A 50 -22.73 13.66 3.31
CA GLU A 50 -21.34 14.09 3.13
C GLU A 50 -20.51 12.96 2.48
N PRO A 51 -19.89 13.19 1.31
CA PRO A 51 -19.21 12.14 0.56
C PRO A 51 -17.90 11.65 1.20
N GLU A 52 -17.39 12.39 2.19
CA GLU A 52 -16.13 12.04 2.91
C GLU A 52 -16.33 10.94 3.95
N TYR A 53 -17.57 10.63 4.34
CA TYR A 53 -17.87 9.58 5.31
C TYR A 53 -18.15 8.25 4.63
N SER A 54 -17.71 7.17 5.26
CA SER A 54 -18.20 5.83 4.92
C SER A 54 -19.63 5.68 5.42
N HIS A 55 -20.52 5.19 4.57
CA HIS A 55 -21.94 5.05 4.87
C HIS A 55 -22.33 3.60 5.09
N LEU A 56 -23.02 3.34 6.18
CA LEU A 56 -23.66 2.06 6.46
C LEU A 56 -25.17 2.27 6.39
N TYR A 57 -25.80 1.56 5.47
CA TYR A 57 -27.22 1.72 5.17
C TYR A 57 -28.05 0.71 5.94
N LEU A 58 -29.09 1.17 6.64
CA LEU A 58 -30.08 0.36 7.33
C LEU A 58 -31.38 0.42 6.57
N ALA A 59 -31.90 -0.72 6.14
CA ALA A 59 -33.22 -0.80 5.52
C ALA A 59 -34.13 -1.79 6.27
N ALA A 60 -35.39 -1.49 6.29
CA ALA A 60 -36.45 -2.31 6.89
C ALA A 60 -37.61 -2.47 5.90
N SER A 61 -38.08 -3.70 5.73
CA SER A 61 -39.19 -4.03 4.83
C SER A 61 -39.03 -3.49 3.40
N GLY A 62 -37.79 -3.46 2.90
CA GLY A 62 -37.45 -3.04 1.55
C GLY A 62 -37.28 -1.51 1.37
N HIS A 63 -37.32 -0.73 2.45
CA HIS A 63 -37.15 0.72 2.39
C HIS A 63 -35.99 1.15 3.28
N LEU A 64 -35.22 2.14 2.83
CA LEU A 64 -34.17 2.76 3.62
C LEU A 64 -34.77 3.39 4.88
N ALA A 65 -34.33 2.98 6.05
CA ALA A 65 -34.78 3.47 7.34
C ALA A 65 -33.78 4.44 7.98
N GLY A 66 -32.51 4.39 7.59
CA GLY A 66 -31.50 5.30 8.11
C GLY A 66 -30.11 5.02 7.53
N VAL A 67 -29.22 6.01 7.70
CA VAL A 67 -27.84 5.92 7.28
C VAL A 67 -26.95 6.25 8.48
N ILE A 68 -25.99 5.40 8.76
CA ILE A 68 -24.96 5.64 9.76
C ILE A 68 -23.72 6.15 9.03
N CYS A 69 -23.38 7.41 9.28
CA CYS A 69 -22.17 8.03 8.73
C CYS A 69 -20.99 7.73 9.66
N ILE A 70 -19.99 7.07 9.12
CA ILE A 70 -18.77 6.70 9.85
C ILE A 70 -17.67 7.65 9.40
N ALA A 71 -17.21 8.48 10.35
CA ALA A 71 -16.05 9.35 10.11
C ALA A 71 -14.78 8.50 10.22
N ASP A 72 -14.12 8.29 9.11
CA ASP A 72 -12.76 7.71 9.06
C ASP A 72 -11.83 8.79 8.50
N PRO A 73 -11.24 9.63 9.39
CA PRO A 73 -10.46 10.76 8.94
C PRO A 73 -9.20 10.29 8.23
N LEU A 74 -8.94 10.87 7.07
CA LEU A 74 -7.70 10.67 6.34
C LEU A 74 -6.51 11.02 7.21
N ARG A 75 -5.45 10.22 7.10
CA ARG A 75 -4.17 10.55 7.72
C ARG A 75 -3.66 11.87 7.14
N PRO A 76 -3.35 12.87 7.97
CA PRO A 76 -3.00 14.22 7.49
C PRO A 76 -1.74 14.23 6.62
N GLU A 77 -0.86 13.24 6.81
CA GLU A 77 0.37 13.10 6.04
C GLU A 77 0.17 12.41 4.68
N ALA A 78 -0.99 11.77 4.39
CA ALA A 78 -1.18 10.89 3.23
C ALA A 78 -0.79 11.56 1.89
N SER A 79 -1.34 12.74 1.59
CA SER A 79 -1.02 13.47 0.34
C SER A 79 0.45 13.86 0.24
N ARG A 80 1.09 14.22 1.36
CA ARG A 80 2.50 14.58 1.41
C ARG A 80 3.38 13.37 1.14
N VAL A 81 3.06 12.22 1.75
CA VAL A 81 3.77 10.95 1.57
C VAL A 81 3.68 10.49 0.12
N LEU A 82 2.50 10.53 -0.51
CA LEU A 82 2.37 10.13 -1.91
C LEU A 82 3.20 11.02 -2.85
N ARG A 83 3.20 12.34 -2.64
CA ARG A 83 4.07 13.24 -3.41
C ARG A 83 5.55 12.92 -3.24
N ALA A 84 5.97 12.62 -2.01
CA ALA A 84 7.36 12.24 -1.74
C ALA A 84 7.74 10.89 -2.40
N LEU A 85 6.86 9.90 -2.37
CA LEU A 85 7.05 8.61 -3.03
C LEU A 85 7.18 8.75 -4.55
N ARG A 86 6.36 9.63 -5.18
CA ARG A 86 6.52 9.97 -6.62
C ARG A 86 7.89 10.55 -6.90
N GLY A 87 8.38 11.47 -6.05
CA GLY A 87 9.75 12.02 -6.15
C GLY A 87 10.86 10.97 -6.00
N LEU A 88 10.57 9.85 -5.37
CA LEU A 88 11.48 8.71 -5.20
C LEU A 88 11.34 7.63 -6.29
N GLY A 89 10.50 7.87 -7.32
CA GLY A 89 10.38 6.99 -8.47
C GLY A 89 9.19 6.03 -8.47
N ILE A 90 8.18 6.26 -7.62
CA ILE A 90 6.87 5.60 -7.76
C ILE A 90 6.11 6.31 -8.88
N THR A 91 5.80 5.60 -9.94
CA THR A 91 5.24 6.18 -11.18
C THR A 91 3.72 6.18 -11.21
N ASN A 92 3.08 5.29 -10.47
CA ASN A 92 1.62 5.16 -10.42
C ASN A 92 1.18 4.81 -9.01
N THR A 93 0.14 5.45 -8.53
CA THR A 93 -0.46 5.22 -7.20
C THR A 93 -1.92 4.86 -7.35
N VAL A 94 -2.30 3.73 -6.78
CA VAL A 94 -3.66 3.18 -6.90
C VAL A 94 -4.25 3.00 -5.50
N MET A 95 -5.47 3.44 -5.31
CA MET A 95 -6.25 3.20 -4.10
C MET A 95 -7.33 2.15 -4.40
N MET A 96 -7.43 1.14 -3.54
CA MET A 96 -8.47 0.12 -3.58
C MET A 96 -9.21 0.11 -2.24
N THR A 97 -10.51 0.32 -2.27
CA THR A 97 -11.35 0.40 -1.08
C THR A 97 -12.64 -0.39 -1.25
N GLY A 98 -13.22 -0.87 -0.16
CA GLY A 98 -14.56 -1.42 -0.12
C GLY A 98 -15.67 -0.36 -0.01
N ASP A 99 -15.30 0.92 0.12
CA ASP A 99 -16.28 2.02 0.19
C ASP A 99 -16.98 2.25 -1.15
N SER A 100 -18.10 3.01 -1.09
CA SER A 100 -18.85 3.39 -2.29
C SER A 100 -18.02 4.24 -3.25
N GLU A 101 -18.36 4.21 -4.53
CA GLU A 101 -17.74 5.02 -5.59
C GLU A 101 -17.67 6.51 -5.21
N ARG A 102 -18.75 7.05 -4.62
CA ARG A 102 -18.83 8.46 -4.19
C ARG A 102 -17.78 8.78 -3.14
N THR A 103 -17.66 7.96 -2.10
CA THR A 103 -16.67 8.11 -1.01
C THR A 103 -15.27 7.94 -1.53
N ALA A 104 -15.02 6.88 -2.30
CA ALA A 104 -13.72 6.60 -2.89
C ALA A 104 -13.22 7.74 -3.78
N ALA A 105 -14.07 8.31 -4.62
CA ALA A 105 -13.73 9.43 -5.48
C ALA A 105 -13.35 10.69 -4.69
N ALA A 106 -14.08 11.00 -3.62
CA ALA A 106 -13.80 12.15 -2.76
C ALA A 106 -12.42 11.99 -2.08
N ILE A 107 -12.17 10.81 -1.49
CA ILE A 107 -10.90 10.48 -0.84
C ILE A 107 -9.74 10.46 -1.83
N ALA A 108 -9.91 9.83 -2.99
CA ALA A 108 -8.89 9.76 -4.04
C ALA A 108 -8.44 11.14 -4.49
N LYS A 109 -9.39 12.06 -4.67
CA LYS A 109 -9.11 13.46 -5.02
C LYS A 109 -8.35 14.18 -3.92
N GLN A 110 -8.74 13.99 -2.66
CA GLN A 110 -8.12 14.66 -1.52
C GLN A 110 -6.69 14.14 -1.26
N VAL A 111 -6.47 12.84 -1.37
CA VAL A 111 -5.16 12.20 -1.21
C VAL A 111 -4.27 12.43 -2.43
N GLY A 112 -4.86 12.50 -3.62
CA GLY A 112 -4.18 12.74 -4.88
C GLY A 112 -3.55 11.49 -5.46
N VAL A 113 -4.23 10.34 -5.41
CA VAL A 113 -3.84 9.12 -6.13
C VAL A 113 -4.10 9.25 -7.63
N ASP A 114 -3.42 8.44 -8.44
CA ASP A 114 -3.56 8.48 -9.92
C ASP A 114 -4.79 7.70 -10.38
N GLN A 115 -5.15 6.64 -9.65
CA GLN A 115 -6.32 5.80 -9.93
C GLN A 115 -6.94 5.33 -8.62
N PHE A 116 -8.23 5.03 -8.65
CA PHE A 116 -8.92 4.38 -7.55
C PHE A 116 -9.92 3.35 -8.05
N PHE A 117 -10.19 2.37 -7.19
CA PHE A 117 -11.23 1.35 -7.38
C PHE A 117 -12.05 1.28 -6.09
N ALA A 118 -13.34 1.43 -6.24
CA ALA A 118 -14.33 1.37 -5.17
C ALA A 118 -15.00 -0.01 -5.12
N GLU A 119 -15.67 -0.33 -4.02
CA GLU A 119 -16.45 -1.55 -3.83
C GLU A 119 -15.67 -2.85 -4.11
N VAL A 120 -14.35 -2.81 -3.85
CA VAL A 120 -13.41 -3.90 -4.16
C VAL A 120 -13.42 -4.92 -3.04
N LEU A 121 -13.71 -6.17 -3.38
CA LEU A 121 -13.61 -7.30 -2.45
C LEU A 121 -12.12 -7.68 -2.19
N PRO A 122 -11.82 -8.33 -1.06
CA PRO A 122 -10.43 -8.75 -0.75
C PRO A 122 -9.78 -9.62 -1.83
N GLU A 123 -10.54 -10.51 -2.47
CA GLU A 123 -10.09 -11.36 -3.57
C GLU A 123 -9.79 -10.59 -4.85
N ASP A 124 -10.57 -9.55 -5.15
CA ASP A 124 -10.35 -8.71 -6.33
C ASP A 124 -9.08 -7.88 -6.21
N LYS A 125 -8.71 -7.45 -5.00
CA LYS A 125 -7.44 -6.78 -4.74
C LYS A 125 -6.25 -7.65 -5.18
N ALA A 126 -6.27 -8.93 -4.87
CA ALA A 126 -5.23 -9.88 -5.28
C ALA A 126 -5.19 -10.07 -6.81
N ALA A 127 -6.36 -10.18 -7.44
CA ALA A 127 -6.48 -10.30 -8.89
C ALA A 127 -5.95 -9.04 -9.60
N PHE A 128 -6.25 -7.85 -9.07
CA PHE A 128 -5.71 -6.60 -9.58
C PHE A 128 -4.17 -6.56 -9.53
N VAL A 129 -3.59 -6.94 -8.39
CA VAL A 129 -2.13 -7.02 -8.22
C VAL A 129 -1.51 -7.97 -9.24
N GLN A 130 -2.07 -9.17 -9.41
CA GLN A 130 -1.59 -10.16 -10.37
C GLN A 130 -1.68 -9.65 -11.81
N LYS A 131 -2.77 -8.95 -12.16
CA LYS A 131 -2.94 -8.34 -13.47
C LYS A 131 -1.86 -7.29 -13.73
N ALA A 132 -1.65 -6.35 -12.82
CA ALA A 132 -0.62 -5.32 -12.95
C ALA A 132 0.79 -5.93 -13.14
N LYS A 133 1.11 -7.01 -12.40
CA LYS A 133 2.38 -7.75 -12.57
C LYS A 133 2.47 -8.41 -13.96
N SER A 134 1.39 -9.00 -14.45
CA SER A 134 1.36 -9.61 -15.79
C SER A 134 1.56 -8.58 -16.92
N GLU A 135 1.21 -7.32 -16.67
CA GLU A 135 1.44 -6.18 -17.57
C GLU A 135 2.87 -5.63 -17.46
N GLY A 136 3.73 -6.23 -16.62
CA GLY A 136 5.14 -5.87 -16.47
C GLY A 136 5.42 -4.79 -15.43
N HIS A 137 4.45 -4.47 -14.59
CA HIS A 137 4.65 -3.54 -13.49
C HIS A 137 5.27 -4.23 -12.28
N THR A 138 6.14 -3.51 -11.57
CA THR A 138 6.58 -3.91 -10.22
C THR A 138 5.62 -3.31 -9.20
N VAL A 139 4.93 -4.17 -8.47
CA VAL A 139 3.84 -3.78 -7.57
C VAL A 139 4.29 -3.82 -6.12
N VAL A 140 4.11 -2.70 -5.43
CA VAL A 140 4.21 -2.61 -3.97
C VAL A 140 2.80 -2.49 -3.41
N MET A 141 2.36 -3.48 -2.66
CA MET A 141 1.05 -3.48 -1.98
C MET A 141 1.24 -3.03 -0.54
N ILE A 142 0.37 -2.13 -0.10
CA ILE A 142 0.35 -1.61 1.27
C ILE A 142 -1.04 -1.87 1.85
N GLY A 143 -1.11 -2.48 3.03
CA GLY A 143 -2.38 -2.81 3.67
C GLY A 143 -2.24 -3.02 5.18
N ASP A 144 -3.36 -3.27 5.85
CA ASP A 144 -3.41 -3.57 7.29
C ASP A 144 -3.07 -5.03 7.61
N GLY A 145 -3.05 -5.88 6.60
CA GLY A 145 -2.66 -7.29 6.68
C GLY A 145 -3.76 -8.27 7.08
N ILE A 146 -4.94 -7.84 7.45
CA ILE A 146 -6.06 -8.73 7.79
C ILE A 146 -6.84 -9.09 6.52
N ASN A 147 -7.45 -8.10 5.91
CA ASN A 147 -8.26 -8.26 4.70
C ASN A 147 -7.42 -8.24 3.42
N ASP A 148 -6.23 -7.64 3.49
CA ASP A 148 -5.34 -7.46 2.34
C ASP A 148 -4.30 -8.59 2.19
N SER A 149 -4.33 -9.62 3.05
CA SER A 149 -3.36 -10.73 3.04
C SER A 149 -3.15 -11.37 1.66
N PRO A 150 -4.20 -11.68 0.87
CA PRO A 150 -4.01 -12.25 -0.46
C PRO A 150 -3.31 -11.29 -1.43
N ALA A 151 -3.62 -9.99 -1.37
CA ALA A 151 -3.02 -8.96 -2.21
C ALA A 151 -1.58 -8.67 -1.81
N LEU A 152 -1.27 -8.62 -0.50
CA LEU A 152 0.09 -8.48 0.02
C LEU A 152 0.99 -9.62 -0.45
N SER A 153 0.50 -10.86 -0.38
CA SER A 153 1.24 -12.04 -0.85
C SER A 153 1.42 -12.09 -2.36
N ALA A 154 0.49 -11.53 -3.14
CA ALA A 154 0.55 -11.51 -4.60
C ALA A 154 1.52 -10.45 -5.14
N ALA A 155 1.81 -9.40 -4.39
CA ALA A 155 2.67 -8.29 -4.80
C ALA A 155 4.14 -8.71 -4.95
N ASP A 156 4.96 -7.83 -5.57
CA ASP A 156 6.42 -8.00 -5.58
C ASP A 156 7.02 -7.60 -4.24
N VAL A 157 6.37 -6.66 -3.54
CA VAL A 157 6.66 -6.30 -2.15
C VAL A 157 5.35 -6.03 -1.43
N GLY A 158 5.04 -6.83 -0.42
CA GLY A 158 3.93 -6.62 0.50
C GLY A 158 4.39 -5.85 1.74
N ILE A 159 3.75 -4.72 2.05
CA ILE A 159 4.04 -3.91 3.23
C ILE A 159 2.82 -3.87 4.14
N ALA A 160 2.92 -4.42 5.33
CA ALA A 160 1.89 -4.33 6.35
C ALA A 160 2.12 -3.12 7.27
N ILE A 161 1.09 -2.30 7.42
CA ILE A 161 1.07 -1.18 8.36
C ILE A 161 0.25 -1.61 9.58
N ASN A 162 0.72 -1.22 10.76
CA ASN A 162 0.06 -1.54 12.03
C ASN A 162 0.05 -3.04 12.35
N SER A 163 1.17 -3.56 12.72
CA SER A 163 1.49 -4.98 12.95
C SER A 163 0.75 -5.67 14.11
N GLY A 164 -0.44 -5.21 14.49
CA GLY A 164 -1.25 -5.82 15.55
C GLY A 164 -1.68 -7.26 15.24
N ALA A 165 -1.89 -7.60 13.98
CA ALA A 165 -2.26 -8.93 13.56
C ALA A 165 -1.01 -9.80 13.34
N ALA A 166 -0.94 -10.95 14.02
CA ALA A 166 0.15 -11.93 13.82
C ALA A 166 0.24 -12.39 12.35
N ILE A 167 -0.89 -12.52 11.68
CA ILE A 167 -1.01 -12.91 10.27
C ILE A 167 -0.32 -11.92 9.33
N ALA A 168 -0.43 -10.61 9.58
CA ALA A 168 0.21 -9.59 8.76
C ALA A 168 1.74 -9.71 8.75
N ARG A 169 2.33 -10.07 9.90
CA ARG A 169 3.79 -10.26 10.03
C ARG A 169 4.31 -11.50 9.30
N GLU A 170 3.46 -12.49 9.11
CA GLU A 170 3.84 -13.76 8.50
C GLU A 170 3.77 -13.70 6.97
N ILE A 171 2.94 -12.81 6.43
CA ILE A 171 2.65 -12.72 5.00
C ILE A 171 3.38 -11.56 4.33
N ALA A 172 3.56 -10.42 5.01
CA ALA A 172 4.20 -9.25 4.45
C ALA A 172 5.72 -9.36 4.44
N ASP A 173 6.36 -8.92 3.35
CA ASP A 173 7.82 -8.82 3.23
C ASP A 173 8.39 -7.76 4.17
N VAL A 174 7.64 -6.70 4.42
CA VAL A 174 8.01 -5.60 5.29
C VAL A 174 6.85 -5.26 6.23
N THR A 175 7.15 -5.11 7.51
CA THR A 175 6.20 -4.65 8.50
C THR A 175 6.64 -3.29 9.03
N ILE A 176 5.77 -2.30 8.88
CA ILE A 176 5.97 -0.96 9.42
C ILE A 176 5.19 -0.84 10.73
N LYS A 177 5.91 -0.60 11.82
CA LYS A 177 5.35 -0.41 13.15
C LYS A 177 4.97 1.05 13.37
N ALA A 178 4.20 1.62 12.45
CA ALA A 178 4.03 3.05 12.43
C ALA A 178 2.58 3.49 12.60
N ASP A 179 2.44 4.51 13.42
CA ASP A 179 1.30 5.39 13.40
C ASP A 179 1.37 6.41 12.23
N SER A 180 2.45 6.37 11.42
CA SER A 180 2.73 7.33 10.34
C SER A 180 3.18 6.66 9.05
N LEU A 181 2.59 7.10 7.93
CA LEU A 181 2.97 6.67 6.58
C LEU A 181 4.35 7.18 6.15
N GLU A 182 4.97 8.09 6.88
CA GLU A 182 6.27 8.68 6.53
C GLU A 182 7.40 7.65 6.49
N GLU A 183 7.27 6.55 7.23
CA GLU A 183 8.24 5.46 7.21
C GLU A 183 8.34 4.78 5.84
N LEU A 184 7.28 4.85 5.00
CA LEU A 184 7.33 4.41 3.61
C LEU A 184 8.34 5.23 2.79
N VAL A 185 8.39 6.54 3.03
CA VAL A 185 9.35 7.44 2.36
C VAL A 185 10.78 7.11 2.79
N VAL A 186 10.97 6.85 4.08
CA VAL A 186 12.27 6.42 4.62
C VAL A 186 12.70 5.09 4.00
N LEU A 187 11.81 4.09 4.00
CA LEU A 187 12.05 2.78 3.39
C LEU A 187 12.47 2.91 1.92
N LYS A 188 11.71 3.67 1.13
CA LYS A 188 12.01 3.87 -0.29
C LYS A 188 13.32 4.63 -0.50
N THR A 189 13.66 5.57 0.37
CA THR A 189 14.94 6.30 0.34
C THR A 189 16.11 5.36 0.61
N ILE A 190 15.98 4.47 1.61
CA ILE A 190 16.98 3.45 1.93
C ILE A 190 17.16 2.52 0.73
N ALA A 191 16.07 2.00 0.17
CA ALA A 191 16.10 1.08 -0.96
C ALA A 191 16.78 1.71 -2.18
N ASN A 192 16.45 2.96 -2.52
CA ASN A 192 17.08 3.69 -3.62
C ASN A 192 18.58 3.93 -3.37
N SER A 193 18.95 4.25 -2.13
CA SER A 193 20.37 4.47 -1.76
C SER A 193 21.18 3.18 -1.80
N LEU A 194 20.58 2.06 -1.36
CA LEU A 194 21.18 0.73 -1.47
C LEU A 194 21.40 0.35 -2.94
N GLN A 195 20.38 0.51 -3.78
CA GLN A 195 20.48 0.19 -5.21
C GLN A 195 21.57 1.01 -5.91
N ARG A 196 21.70 2.30 -5.59
CA ARG A 196 22.78 3.14 -6.12
C ARG A 196 24.15 2.64 -5.67
N ARG A 197 24.30 2.25 -4.40
CA ARG A 197 25.55 1.70 -3.86
C ARG A 197 25.91 0.39 -4.54
N VAL A 198 24.98 -0.54 -4.65
CA VAL A 198 25.19 -1.84 -5.33
C VAL A 198 25.62 -1.61 -6.77
N SER A 199 24.90 -0.75 -7.53
CA SER A 199 25.23 -0.45 -8.92
C SER A 199 26.59 0.23 -9.10
N ALA A 200 26.97 1.12 -8.17
CA ALA A 200 28.28 1.76 -8.18
C ALA A 200 29.40 0.77 -7.89
N ASN A 201 29.23 -0.08 -6.88
CA ASN A 201 30.19 -1.12 -6.53
C ASN A 201 30.36 -2.12 -7.68
N TYR A 202 29.25 -2.58 -8.29
CA TYR A 202 29.28 -3.49 -9.42
C TYR A 202 30.05 -2.91 -10.63
N ARG A 203 29.75 -1.66 -10.99
CA ARG A 203 30.49 -0.99 -12.09
C ARG A 203 31.95 -0.87 -11.77
N PHE A 204 32.33 -0.49 -10.54
CA PHE A 204 33.72 -0.40 -10.14
C PHE A 204 34.42 -1.77 -10.22
N VAL A 205 33.82 -2.82 -9.66
CA VAL A 205 34.39 -4.19 -9.70
C VAL A 205 34.62 -4.63 -11.14
N LEU A 206 33.62 -4.43 -12.01
CA LEU A 206 33.72 -4.86 -13.40
C LEU A 206 34.82 -4.10 -14.15
N THR A 207 34.83 -2.75 -14.06
CA THR A 207 35.81 -1.94 -14.78
C THR A 207 37.22 -2.15 -14.26
N PHE A 208 37.40 -2.21 -12.94
CA PHE A 208 38.68 -2.38 -12.32
C PHE A 208 39.32 -3.75 -12.65
N ASN A 209 38.55 -4.83 -12.53
CA ASN A 209 39.01 -6.17 -12.85
C ASN A 209 39.33 -6.33 -14.35
N SER A 210 38.48 -5.76 -15.23
CA SER A 210 38.78 -5.75 -16.67
C SER A 210 40.07 -5.02 -16.99
N ALA A 211 40.35 -3.90 -16.30
CA ALA A 211 41.61 -3.18 -16.47
C ALA A 211 42.79 -3.99 -15.98
N LEU A 212 42.70 -4.67 -14.82
CA LEU A 212 43.76 -5.56 -14.32
C LEU A 212 44.08 -6.70 -15.31
N ILE A 213 43.05 -7.33 -15.89
CA ILE A 213 43.18 -8.39 -16.89
C ILE A 213 43.89 -7.84 -18.14
N ALA A 214 43.47 -6.68 -18.64
CA ALA A 214 44.08 -6.07 -19.82
C ALA A 214 45.56 -5.72 -19.59
N LEU A 215 45.90 -5.11 -18.46
CA LEU A 215 47.27 -4.76 -18.08
C LEU A 215 48.14 -6.01 -17.90
N GLY A 216 47.60 -7.09 -17.36
CA GLY A 216 48.27 -8.39 -17.25
C GLY A 216 48.56 -9.02 -18.63
N ALA A 217 47.57 -9.00 -19.53
CA ALA A 217 47.68 -9.52 -20.91
C ALA A 217 48.74 -8.75 -21.74
N MET A 218 48.86 -7.43 -21.49
CA MET A 218 49.87 -6.59 -22.13
C MET A 218 51.30 -6.76 -21.50
N GLY A 219 51.45 -7.58 -20.45
CA GLY A 219 52.70 -7.77 -19.77
C GLY A 219 53.14 -6.61 -18.88
N ILE A 220 52.26 -5.60 -18.67
CA ILE A 220 52.57 -4.42 -17.85
C ILE A 220 52.45 -4.75 -16.35
N LEU A 221 51.53 -5.63 -15.99
CA LEU A 221 51.31 -6.01 -14.60
C LEU A 221 51.63 -7.46 -14.36
N GLN A 222 52.45 -7.73 -13.33
CA GLN A 222 52.77 -9.09 -12.93
C GLN A 222 51.55 -9.77 -12.27
N PRO A 223 51.37 -11.10 -12.44
CA PRO A 223 50.24 -11.83 -11.87
C PRO A 223 50.06 -11.63 -10.35
N ALA A 224 51.15 -11.63 -9.61
CA ALA A 224 51.11 -11.42 -8.14
C ALA A 224 50.60 -10.03 -7.76
N SER A 225 51.03 -8.98 -8.46
CA SER A 225 50.58 -7.61 -8.26
C SER A 225 49.13 -7.44 -8.64
N SER A 226 48.70 -8.08 -9.71
CA SER A 226 47.28 -8.08 -10.15
C SER A 226 46.39 -8.73 -9.09
N ALA A 227 46.77 -9.89 -8.55
CA ALA A 227 46.04 -10.56 -7.48
C ALA A 227 45.98 -9.73 -6.20
N MET A 228 47.08 -9.08 -5.81
CA MET A 228 47.12 -8.19 -4.64
C MET A 228 46.16 -7.01 -4.81
N LEU A 229 46.18 -6.33 -5.96
CA LEU A 229 45.28 -5.19 -6.26
C LEU A 229 43.83 -5.62 -6.27
N HIS A 230 43.51 -6.79 -6.84
CA HIS A 230 42.15 -7.35 -6.82
C HIS A 230 41.66 -7.56 -5.36
N ASN A 231 42.46 -8.21 -4.53
CA ASN A 231 42.11 -8.47 -3.13
C ASN A 231 41.94 -7.16 -2.32
N LEU A 232 42.86 -6.19 -2.50
CA LEU A 232 42.74 -4.88 -1.88
C LEU A 232 41.51 -4.12 -2.30
N SER A 233 41.12 -4.18 -3.58
CA SER A 233 39.89 -3.54 -4.09
C SER A 233 38.65 -4.16 -3.47
N THR A 234 38.60 -5.48 -3.32
CA THR A 234 37.51 -6.20 -2.68
C THR A 234 37.35 -5.81 -1.22
N ILE A 235 38.44 -5.75 -0.47
CA ILE A 235 38.45 -5.28 0.94
C ILE A 235 37.94 -3.83 1.01
N GLY A 236 38.46 -2.95 0.15
CA GLY A 236 38.06 -1.54 0.12
C GLY A 236 36.55 -1.35 -0.15
N ILE A 237 35.98 -2.10 -1.10
CA ILE A 237 34.54 -2.10 -1.38
C ILE A 237 33.74 -2.63 -0.21
N SER A 238 34.22 -3.70 0.44
CA SER A 238 33.55 -4.28 1.61
C SER A 238 33.48 -3.28 2.76
N LEU A 239 34.61 -2.64 3.09
CA LEU A 239 34.65 -1.60 4.12
C LEU A 239 33.75 -0.41 3.79
N LYS A 240 33.77 0.07 2.55
CA LYS A 240 32.86 1.13 2.08
C LYS A 240 31.38 0.71 2.21
N SER A 241 31.07 -0.56 1.97
CA SER A 241 29.69 -1.06 2.03
C SER A 241 29.16 -1.17 3.46
N MET A 242 30.03 -1.16 4.47
CA MET A 242 29.66 -1.14 5.88
C MET A 242 29.30 0.26 6.40
N THR A 243 29.52 1.33 5.62
CA THR A 243 29.13 2.68 6.03
C THR A 243 27.63 2.90 5.89
N ASN A 244 27.06 3.83 6.67
CA ASN A 244 25.64 4.16 6.64
C ASN A 244 25.17 4.54 5.24
N LEU A 245 23.97 4.06 4.85
CA LEU A 245 23.35 4.35 3.56
C LEU A 245 22.77 5.76 3.52
N ILE A 246 22.23 6.23 4.64
CA ILE A 246 21.66 7.57 4.81
C ILE A 246 22.57 8.32 5.76
N PRO A 247 23.02 9.55 5.42
CA PRO A 247 23.69 10.42 6.37
C PRO A 247 22.78 10.68 7.58
N GLU A 248 23.33 10.66 8.79
CA GLU A 248 22.56 10.87 10.05
C GLU A 248 21.74 12.17 10.02
N GLU A 249 22.26 13.22 9.40
CA GLU A 249 21.59 14.50 9.24
C GLU A 249 20.31 14.41 8.37
N LYS A 250 20.28 13.53 7.36
CA LYS A 250 19.07 13.28 6.54
C LYS A 250 18.09 12.35 7.23
N ALA A 251 18.56 11.40 8.01
CA ALA A 251 17.73 10.54 8.84
C ALA A 251 17.07 11.37 9.96
N GLN A 252 17.82 12.26 10.60
CA GLN A 252 17.30 13.18 11.61
C GLN A 252 16.33 14.23 11.03
N LYS A 253 16.57 14.74 9.80
CA LYS A 253 15.63 15.64 9.13
C LYS A 253 14.32 14.95 8.78
N ALA A 254 14.36 13.74 8.25
CA ALA A 254 13.17 12.94 7.97
C ALA A 254 12.37 12.59 9.25
N LEU A 255 13.04 12.56 10.40
CA LEU A 255 12.43 12.36 11.72
C LEU A 255 12.01 13.68 12.39
N ALA A 256 12.69 14.82 12.12
CA ALA A 256 12.42 16.12 12.74
C ALA A 256 11.31 16.92 12.04
N GLU A 257 11.00 16.62 10.79
CA GLU A 257 9.80 17.12 10.11
C GLU A 257 8.49 16.48 10.64
N LYS A 258 8.62 15.68 11.73
CA LYS A 258 7.55 15.02 12.48
C LYS A 258 6.87 15.91 13.55
N ASN A 259 7.37 17.13 13.84
CA ASN A 259 6.79 18.04 14.83
C ASN A 259 6.11 19.25 14.19
#